data_58a32375c84bc2f8aee83a7e725befd1
#
_entry.id   58a32375c84bc2f8aee83a7e725befd1
#
_cell.length_a   1.000
_cell.length_b   1.000
_cell.length_c   1.000
_cell.angle_alpha   90.00
_cell.angle_beta   90.00
_cell.angle_gamma   90.00
#
_symmetry.space_group_name_H-M   'P 1'
#
loop_
_entity.id
_entity.type
_entity.pdbx_description
1 polymer ?
#
loop_
_entity_poly.entity_id
_entity_poly.type
_entity_poly.pdbx_seq_one_letter_code
_entity_poly.pdbx_strand_id
1 'polypeptide(L)'
;MRVILNFSPRKNGNCGRTAKLIADMTGAEVIDFAALGISPCGKCDYECFKKTENCPHTSDGANEVYRKITESDETIFVVPDFCDFPCSAWFVFSERQCGYFGTDGKIAEKFNAVPKKFIAITNTNKENFVRAFGDQVN
;
A
#
# COMPACT_ATOMS: atom_id res chain seq x y z
N MET A 1 -14.42 -9.70 -0.64
CA MET A 1 -13.19 -10.20 0.01
C MET A 1 -12.43 -9.03 0.60
N ARG A 2 -11.89 -9.17 1.82
CA ARG A 2 -11.03 -8.14 2.44
C ARG A 2 -9.57 -8.44 2.21
N VAL A 3 -8.77 -7.39 2.07
CA VAL A 3 -7.32 -7.48 1.90
C VAL A 3 -6.63 -6.68 3.01
N ILE A 4 -5.59 -7.24 3.60
CA ILE A 4 -4.75 -6.56 4.59
C ILE A 4 -3.34 -6.44 4.00
N LEU A 5 -2.81 -5.22 3.92
CA LEU A 5 -1.41 -5.00 3.56
C LEU A 5 -0.60 -4.73 4.82
N ASN A 6 0.37 -5.59 5.09
CA ASN A 6 1.37 -5.39 6.13
C ASN A 6 2.63 -4.76 5.52
N PHE A 7 2.95 -3.55 5.95
CA PHE A 7 4.10 -2.80 5.45
C PHE A 7 5.38 -2.98 6.27
N SER A 8 5.32 -3.75 7.35
CA SER A 8 6.51 -3.98 8.19
C SER A 8 7.48 -4.95 7.54
N PRO A 9 8.78 -4.61 7.50
CA PRO A 9 9.82 -5.55 7.08
C PRO A 9 10.12 -6.65 8.10
N ARG A 10 9.61 -6.52 9.33
CA ARG A 10 9.84 -7.48 10.41
C ARG A 10 8.85 -8.62 10.35
N LYS A 11 9.33 -9.86 10.23
CA LYS A 11 8.47 -11.05 10.08
C LYS A 11 7.51 -11.27 11.25
N ASN A 12 7.92 -11.12 12.49
CA ASN A 12 7.10 -11.42 13.67
C ASN A 12 6.92 -10.19 14.58
N GLY A 13 6.93 -9.00 14.00
CA GLY A 13 6.71 -7.75 14.72
C GLY A 13 5.24 -7.47 15.01
N ASN A 14 4.98 -6.36 15.67
CA ASN A 14 3.61 -5.96 16.06
C ASN A 14 2.69 -5.79 14.87
N CYS A 15 3.17 -5.25 13.75
CA CYS A 15 2.36 -5.12 12.52
C CYS A 15 1.90 -6.47 11.98
N GLY A 16 2.82 -7.43 11.87
CA GLY A 16 2.48 -8.78 11.39
C GLY A 16 1.51 -9.50 12.33
N ARG A 17 1.68 -9.37 13.65
CA ARG A 17 0.73 -9.91 14.63
C ARG A 17 -0.64 -9.27 14.53
N THR A 18 -0.70 -7.95 14.35
CA THR A 18 -1.96 -7.22 14.17
C THR A 18 -2.65 -7.65 12.88
N ALA A 19 -1.92 -7.71 11.75
CA ALA A 19 -2.45 -8.17 10.49
C ALA A 19 -3.02 -9.59 10.60
N LYS A 20 -2.28 -10.51 11.22
CA LYS A 20 -2.72 -11.88 11.45
C LYS A 20 -3.98 -11.95 12.32
N LEU A 21 -4.02 -11.22 13.42
CA LEU A 21 -5.19 -11.19 14.29
C LEU A 21 -6.45 -10.75 13.54
N ILE A 22 -6.33 -9.68 12.75
CA ILE A 22 -7.47 -9.19 11.95
C ILE A 22 -7.87 -10.22 10.90
N ALA A 23 -6.90 -10.86 10.25
CA ALA A 23 -7.17 -11.91 9.27
C ALA A 23 -7.91 -13.10 9.89
N ASP A 24 -7.46 -13.57 11.06
CA ASP A 24 -8.10 -14.68 11.80
C ASP A 24 -9.57 -14.34 12.18
N MET A 25 -9.84 -13.06 12.47
CA MET A 25 -11.21 -12.59 12.84
C MET A 25 -12.11 -12.34 11.62
N THR A 26 -11.57 -12.03 10.47
CA THR A 26 -12.34 -11.51 9.33
C THR A 26 -12.29 -12.39 8.09
N GLY A 27 -11.40 -13.37 8.04
CA GLY A 27 -11.11 -14.15 6.84
C GLY A 27 -10.39 -13.37 5.73
N ALA A 28 -9.78 -12.22 6.06
CA ALA A 28 -9.08 -11.40 5.09
C ALA A 28 -7.78 -12.04 4.60
N GLU A 29 -7.43 -11.79 3.35
CA GLU A 29 -6.11 -12.14 2.80
C GLU A 29 -5.05 -11.17 3.32
N VAL A 30 -3.92 -11.68 3.81
CA VAL A 30 -2.77 -10.88 4.22
C VAL A 30 -1.71 -10.86 3.13
N ILE A 31 -1.27 -9.66 2.76
CA ILE A 31 -0.16 -9.42 1.84
C ILE A 31 0.96 -8.73 2.62
N ASP A 32 2.09 -9.41 2.76
CA ASP A 32 3.31 -8.83 3.33
C ASP A 32 4.05 -8.00 2.28
N PHE A 33 3.63 -6.76 2.12
CA PHE A 33 4.10 -5.88 1.03
C PHE A 33 5.62 -5.69 1.03
N ALA A 34 6.22 -5.48 2.19
CA ALA A 34 7.67 -5.31 2.31
C ALA A 34 8.47 -6.55 1.87
N ALA A 35 7.87 -7.75 1.93
CA ALA A 35 8.51 -9.00 1.52
C ALA A 35 8.49 -9.23 0.01
N LEU A 36 7.68 -8.48 -0.75
CA LEU A 36 7.56 -8.65 -2.20
C LEU A 36 8.77 -8.11 -2.97
N GLY A 37 9.61 -7.28 -2.34
CA GLY A 37 10.79 -6.70 -2.99
C GLY A 37 10.45 -5.72 -4.12
N ILE A 38 9.30 -5.05 -4.01
CA ILE A 38 8.87 -4.05 -5.00
C ILE A 38 9.84 -2.87 -4.97
N SER A 39 10.37 -2.52 -6.14
CA SER A 39 11.33 -1.43 -6.27
C SER A 39 10.67 -0.05 -6.20
N PRO A 40 11.38 0.97 -5.71
CA PRO A 40 10.93 2.35 -5.81
C PRO A 40 10.69 2.79 -7.26
N CYS A 41 9.83 3.78 -7.45
CA CYS A 41 9.62 4.46 -8.73
C CYS A 41 10.87 5.28 -9.13
N GLY A 42 11.01 5.63 -10.40
CA GLY A 42 11.97 6.63 -10.86
C GLY A 42 13.14 6.12 -11.70
N LYS A 43 13.08 4.90 -12.23
CA LYS A 43 14.10 4.36 -13.16
C LYS A 43 13.54 4.17 -14.58
N CYS A 44 12.80 5.15 -15.08
CA CYS A 44 12.14 5.09 -16.39
C CYS A 44 11.97 6.49 -16.97
N ASP A 45 11.43 6.57 -18.18
CA ASP A 45 11.12 7.81 -18.91
C ASP A 45 9.66 8.23 -18.76
N TYR A 46 9.05 7.97 -17.60
CA TYR A 46 7.65 8.30 -17.30
C TYR A 46 6.63 7.71 -18.27
N GLU A 47 6.84 6.48 -18.72
CA GLU A 47 5.98 5.77 -19.65
C GLU A 47 4.53 5.67 -19.17
N CYS A 48 4.33 5.56 -17.85
CA CYS A 48 2.99 5.51 -17.25
C CYS A 48 2.14 6.78 -17.48
N PHE A 49 2.75 7.90 -17.83
CA PHE A 49 2.03 9.13 -18.20
C PHE A 49 1.77 9.27 -19.71
N LYS A 50 2.27 8.34 -20.51
CA LYS A 50 2.08 8.31 -21.95
C LYS A 50 0.90 7.42 -22.30
N LYS A 51 0.00 7.86 -23.21
CA LYS A 51 -1.24 7.13 -23.54
C LYS A 51 -1.01 5.76 -24.18
N THR A 52 0.15 5.53 -24.77
CA THR A 52 0.46 4.33 -25.56
C THR A 52 1.47 3.42 -24.88
N GLU A 53 1.94 3.78 -23.71
CA GLU A 53 2.99 3.05 -23.01
C GLU A 53 2.52 2.66 -21.60
N ASN A 54 3.08 1.56 -21.09
CA ASN A 54 2.82 1.06 -19.74
C ASN A 54 4.07 1.23 -18.88
N CYS A 55 3.90 1.17 -17.56
CA CYS A 55 5.03 1.13 -16.64
C CYS A 55 5.96 -0.06 -16.97
N PRO A 56 7.27 0.17 -17.18
CA PRO A 56 8.20 -0.93 -17.49
C PRO A 56 8.47 -1.85 -16.29
N HIS A 57 8.09 -1.43 -15.07
CA HIS A 57 8.30 -2.19 -13.84
C HIS A 57 7.07 -3.01 -13.45
N THR A 58 6.58 -3.86 -14.34
CA THR A 58 5.35 -4.64 -14.11
C THR A 58 5.59 -6.04 -13.53
N SER A 59 6.85 -6.50 -13.52
CA SER A 59 7.20 -7.88 -13.14
C SER A 59 7.46 -8.09 -11.64
N ASP A 60 7.43 -7.05 -10.83
CA ASP A 60 7.77 -7.11 -9.41
C ASP A 60 6.56 -7.31 -8.47
N GLY A 61 5.38 -7.58 -9.02
CA GLY A 61 4.17 -7.85 -8.24
C GLY A 61 3.37 -6.63 -7.80
N ALA A 62 3.84 -5.40 -8.05
CA ALA A 62 3.12 -4.19 -7.63
C ALA A 62 1.70 -4.12 -8.23
N ASN A 63 1.57 -4.34 -9.53
CA ASN A 63 0.27 -4.30 -10.20
C ASN A 63 -0.70 -5.35 -9.67
N GLU A 64 -0.22 -6.51 -9.28
CA GLU A 64 -1.06 -7.56 -8.65
C GLU A 64 -1.61 -7.10 -7.31
N VAL A 65 -0.80 -6.43 -6.50
CA VAL A 65 -1.26 -5.85 -5.22
C VAL A 65 -2.37 -4.83 -5.46
N TYR A 66 -2.17 -3.89 -6.38
CA TYR A 66 -3.19 -2.88 -6.69
C TYR A 66 -4.47 -3.49 -7.28
N ARG A 67 -4.34 -4.52 -8.10
CA ARG A 67 -5.49 -5.26 -8.63
C ARG A 67 -6.30 -5.88 -7.50
N LYS A 68 -5.66 -6.58 -6.56
CA LYS A 68 -6.32 -7.17 -5.39
C LYS A 68 -7.03 -6.12 -4.54
N ILE A 69 -6.43 -4.96 -4.33
CA ILE A 69 -7.08 -3.84 -3.65
C ILE A 69 -8.32 -3.40 -4.42
N THR A 70 -8.19 -3.16 -5.72
CA THR A 70 -9.29 -2.68 -6.58
C THR A 70 -10.47 -3.65 -6.63
N GLU A 71 -10.21 -4.95 -6.51
CA GLU A 71 -11.21 -6.01 -6.51
C GLU A 71 -11.75 -6.36 -5.11
N SER A 72 -11.21 -5.76 -4.06
CA SER A 72 -11.63 -6.03 -2.68
C SER A 72 -12.86 -5.20 -2.26
N ASP A 73 -13.58 -5.70 -1.25
CA ASP A 73 -14.68 -4.96 -0.62
C ASP A 73 -14.15 -3.91 0.38
N GLU A 74 -12.97 -4.15 0.94
CA GLU A 74 -12.31 -3.29 1.91
C GLU A 74 -10.82 -3.63 1.96
N THR A 75 -9.99 -2.62 2.13
CA THR A 75 -8.54 -2.78 2.34
C THR A 75 -8.12 -2.21 3.68
N ILE A 76 -7.29 -2.94 4.42
CA ILE A 76 -6.72 -2.49 5.69
C ILE A 76 -5.20 -2.37 5.54
N PHE A 77 -4.68 -1.19 5.77
CA PHE A 77 -3.25 -0.92 5.78
C PHE A 77 -2.71 -0.97 7.20
N VAL A 78 -1.74 -1.83 7.47
CA VAL A 78 -1.02 -1.92 8.75
C VAL A 78 0.39 -1.40 8.53
N VAL A 79 0.67 -0.20 9.04
CA VAL A 79 1.87 0.57 8.73
C VAL A 79 2.67 0.87 9.99
N PRO A 80 3.94 0.46 10.07
CA PRO A 80 4.80 0.85 11.17
C PRO A 80 5.27 2.30 11.02
N ASP A 81 5.39 2.96 12.14
CA ASP A 81 6.04 4.26 12.28
C ASP A 81 7.52 4.08 12.62
N PHE A 82 8.38 4.68 11.81
CA PHE A 82 9.82 4.75 12.07
C PHE A 82 10.26 6.21 12.13
N CYS A 83 10.75 6.65 13.29
CA CYS A 83 11.18 8.04 13.52
C CYS A 83 10.09 9.08 13.17
N ASP A 84 8.85 8.83 13.60
CA ASP A 84 7.67 9.65 13.33
C ASP A 84 7.27 9.75 11.85
N PHE A 85 7.72 8.81 11.02
CA PHE A 85 7.34 8.69 9.61
C PHE A 85 6.82 7.28 9.29
N PRO A 86 5.98 7.16 8.27
CA PRO A 86 5.69 5.86 7.68
C PRO A 86 6.98 5.18 7.22
N CYS A 87 7.00 3.85 7.26
CA CYS A 87 8.12 3.09 6.73
C CYS A 87 8.31 3.30 5.22
N SER A 88 9.52 3.01 4.71
CA SER A 88 9.85 3.17 3.29
C SER A 88 8.93 2.39 2.35
N ALA A 89 8.47 1.20 2.76
CA ALA A 89 7.55 0.39 1.96
C ALA A 89 6.22 1.11 1.69
N TRP A 90 5.74 1.96 2.60
CA TRP A 90 4.57 2.79 2.37
C TRP A 90 4.80 3.82 1.26
N PHE A 91 5.96 4.46 1.22
CA PHE A 91 6.28 5.40 0.15
C PHE A 91 6.44 4.71 -1.19
N VAL A 92 7.08 3.53 -1.23
CA VAL A 92 7.15 2.70 -2.45
C VAL A 92 5.75 2.36 -2.94
N PHE A 93 4.87 1.91 -2.06
CA PHE A 93 3.47 1.64 -2.41
C PHE A 93 2.79 2.89 -2.99
N SER A 94 2.96 4.04 -2.35
CA SER A 94 2.30 5.28 -2.79
C SER A 94 2.78 5.74 -4.16
N GLU A 95 4.08 5.75 -4.41
CA GLU A 95 4.65 6.25 -5.66
C GLU A 95 4.46 5.29 -6.84
N ARG A 96 4.37 3.99 -6.60
CA ARG A 96 4.18 2.98 -7.66
C ARG A 96 2.74 2.90 -8.18
N GLN A 97 1.78 3.55 -7.53
CA GLN A 97 0.37 3.62 -7.97
C GLN A 97 0.23 4.21 -9.37
N CYS A 98 1.04 5.19 -9.72
CA CYS A 98 1.02 5.79 -11.06
C CYS A 98 1.22 4.76 -12.17
N GLY A 99 2.07 3.76 -11.96
CA GLY A 99 2.29 2.68 -12.91
C GLY A 99 1.08 1.78 -13.14
N TYR A 100 0.26 1.59 -12.11
CA TYR A 100 -0.98 0.83 -12.19
C TYR A 100 -2.13 1.63 -12.81
N PHE A 101 -2.28 2.88 -12.40
CA PHE A 101 -3.34 3.75 -12.92
C PHE A 101 -3.09 4.15 -14.38
N GLY A 102 -1.82 4.40 -14.74
CA GLY A 102 -1.48 4.93 -16.04
C GLY A 102 -2.27 6.20 -16.34
N THR A 103 -2.84 6.28 -17.54
CA THR A 103 -3.72 7.38 -17.97
C THR A 103 -5.21 7.02 -17.89
N ASP A 104 -5.56 5.86 -17.33
CA ASP A 104 -6.96 5.41 -17.24
C ASP A 104 -7.59 5.85 -15.92
N GLY A 105 -8.34 6.96 -15.99
CA GLY A 105 -9.06 7.50 -14.83
C GLY A 105 -10.07 6.53 -14.21
N LYS A 106 -10.62 5.58 -14.97
CA LYS A 106 -11.59 4.60 -14.46
C LYS A 106 -10.95 3.60 -13.52
N ILE A 107 -9.68 3.22 -13.76
CA ILE A 107 -8.93 2.37 -12.85
C ILE A 107 -8.69 3.09 -11.53
N ALA A 108 -8.25 4.36 -11.60
CA ALA A 108 -8.06 5.18 -10.42
C ALA A 108 -9.36 5.38 -9.62
N GLU A 109 -10.48 5.65 -10.30
CA GLU A 109 -11.80 5.76 -9.65
C GLU A 109 -12.19 4.48 -8.90
N LYS A 110 -12.04 3.32 -9.52
CA LYS A 110 -12.34 2.03 -8.88
C LYS A 110 -11.46 1.80 -7.67
N PHE A 111 -10.15 2.03 -7.79
CA PHE A 111 -9.23 1.89 -6.67
C PHE A 111 -9.60 2.82 -5.51
N ASN A 112 -9.93 4.09 -5.81
CA ASN A 112 -10.27 5.07 -4.79
C ASN A 112 -11.63 4.80 -4.13
N ALA A 113 -12.56 4.16 -4.84
CA ALA A 113 -13.87 3.80 -4.32
C ALA A 113 -13.82 2.67 -3.27
N VAL A 114 -12.77 1.86 -3.25
CA VAL A 114 -12.61 0.80 -2.23
C VAL A 114 -12.41 1.44 -0.86
N PRO A 115 -13.22 1.09 0.16
CA PRO A 115 -13.02 1.56 1.52
C PRO A 115 -11.64 1.15 2.06
N LYS A 116 -10.92 2.11 2.63
CA LYS A 116 -9.57 1.89 3.17
C LYS A 116 -9.54 2.24 4.65
N LYS A 117 -8.97 1.35 5.44
CA LYS A 117 -8.71 1.56 6.87
C LYS A 117 -7.22 1.61 7.11
N PHE A 118 -6.82 2.42 8.06
CA PHE A 118 -5.44 2.65 8.40
C PHE A 118 -5.18 2.27 9.85
N ILE A 119 -4.19 1.42 10.09
CA ILE A 119 -3.72 1.06 11.42
C ILE A 119 -2.23 1.40 11.50
N ALA A 120 -1.92 2.47 12.24
CA ALA A 120 -0.55 2.85 12.52
C ALA A 120 -0.04 2.15 13.77
N ILE A 121 1.10 1.50 13.66
CA ILE A 121 1.80 0.90 14.81
C ILE A 121 2.97 1.80 15.16
N THR A 122 2.80 2.56 16.24
CA THR A 122 3.79 3.55 16.68
C THR A 122 4.06 3.43 18.17
N ASN A 123 5.28 3.76 18.58
CA ASN A 123 5.70 3.92 19.98
C ASN A 123 6.09 5.37 20.29
N THR A 124 5.84 6.30 19.38
CA THR A 124 6.18 7.70 19.49
C THR A 124 4.95 8.59 19.44
N ASN A 125 5.12 9.90 19.26
CA ASN A 125 4.04 10.85 19.29
C ASN A 125 3.09 10.67 18.10
N LYS A 126 1.82 10.35 18.41
CA LYS A 126 0.74 10.21 17.44
C LYS A 126 0.59 11.44 16.52
N GLU A 127 0.78 12.64 17.05
CA GLU A 127 0.56 13.88 16.31
C GLU A 127 1.54 14.04 15.12
N ASN A 128 2.80 13.66 15.31
CA ASN A 128 3.79 13.71 14.24
C ASN A 128 3.45 12.73 13.12
N PHE A 129 3.03 11.53 13.48
CA PHE A 129 2.59 10.53 12.52
C PHE A 129 1.36 11.00 11.73
N VAL A 130 0.33 11.48 12.42
CA VAL A 130 -0.89 12.00 11.76
C VAL A 130 -0.57 13.17 10.84
N ARG A 131 0.34 14.05 11.21
CA ARG A 131 0.79 15.15 10.35
C ARG A 131 1.48 14.65 9.08
N ALA A 132 2.29 13.61 9.18
CA ALA A 132 2.97 13.02 8.01
C ALA A 132 2.02 12.28 7.05
N PHE A 133 0.89 11.77 7.59
CA PHE A 133 -0.13 11.04 6.83
C PHE A 133 -1.38 11.85 6.52
N GLY A 134 -1.55 13.03 7.11
CA GLY A 134 -2.83 13.72 7.21
C GLY A 134 -3.63 13.85 5.92
N ASP A 135 -2.95 14.10 4.81
CA ASP A 135 -3.60 14.26 3.50
C ASP A 135 -3.88 12.92 2.79
N GLN A 136 -3.40 11.80 3.34
CA GLN A 136 -3.54 10.48 2.72
C GLN A 136 -4.55 9.57 3.44
N VAL A 137 -5.01 9.97 4.60
CA VAL A 137 -5.88 9.18 5.49
C VAL A 137 -7.30 9.77 5.56
N ASN A 138 -7.48 10.96 5.00
CA ASN A 138 -8.78 11.62 4.90
C ASN A 138 -9.46 11.26 3.56
#